data_f40fdd4b41cbb44f1d597c666e089407
#
_entry.id   f40fdd4b41cbb44f1d597c666e089407
#
_cell.length_a   1.000
_cell.length_b   1.000
_cell.length_c   1.000
_cell.angle_alpha   90.00
_cell.angle_beta   90.00
_cell.angle_gamma   90.00
#
_symmetry.space_group_name_H-M   'P 1'
#
loop_
_entity.id
_entity.type
_entity.pdbx_description
1 polymer ?
#
loop_
_entity_poly.entity_id
_entity_poly.type
_entity_poly.pdbx_seq_one_letter_code
_entity_poly.pdbx_strand_id
1 'polypeptide(L)'
;MPLLPFAVPLATVQSIAIVVEIGINRVRCESLSLAVNKTDESYQFGWFDWVCLWYPPGWLILFNRHWQHYKSDPDGWNGLEYLLFLIPGGFYLALLMRWLRLGCRSPRSQSSQPDLHYQQLFRDEILTPIATRFFRAELHQLENLPDVPSAIVTLNHAGMCFPWDFLCLGVLLGQKQGWNVQPIAHPIFFDHPWLVWWVPRGWAQTLGGVRAEKESFEHALSQQKTVLLCAPESWRGLAKGWRDRYDLATFDPSFMRLSVQSQVPILPVICLGSEYLHPWTHNSKRLARWLKMPLFPISPLLFMFLLFPSMGAWAMRTRLRYHVQPIQHPWKRSSLQKNESARSQSYRQAEELRAEMQKELDRLRN
;
A
#
# COMPACT_ATOMS: atom_id res chain seq x y z
N MET A 1 25.82 66.68 -37.68
CA MET A 1 26.28 65.31 -37.51
C MET A 1 25.06 64.47 -37.20
N PRO A 2 24.54 63.61 -38.13
CA PRO A 2 23.41 62.76 -37.84
C PRO A 2 23.85 61.33 -37.38
N LEU A 3 23.26 60.83 -36.35
CA LEU A 3 23.41 59.47 -35.83
C LEU A 3 22.76 58.45 -36.78
N LEU A 4 23.56 57.49 -37.24
CA LEU A 4 23.08 56.33 -38.01
C LEU A 4 22.37 55.34 -37.08
N PRO A 5 21.16 54.81 -37.44
CA PRO A 5 20.54 53.72 -36.76
C PRO A 5 21.05 52.40 -37.33
N PHE A 6 21.60 51.52 -36.49
CA PHE A 6 21.85 50.13 -36.84
C PHE A 6 20.50 49.38 -36.90
N ALA A 7 19.97 49.27 -38.11
CA ALA A 7 18.87 48.37 -38.38
C ALA A 7 19.43 46.97 -38.60
N VAL A 8 19.20 46.07 -37.62
CA VAL A 8 19.41 44.62 -37.80
C VAL A 8 18.33 44.13 -38.74
N PRO A 9 18.62 43.41 -39.83
CA PRO A 9 17.61 42.97 -40.79
C PRO A 9 16.65 41.98 -40.11
N LEU A 10 15.33 42.24 -40.25
CA LEU A 10 14.24 41.41 -39.72
C LEU A 10 14.35 39.93 -40.16
N ALA A 11 14.95 39.66 -41.32
CA ALA A 11 15.21 38.32 -41.84
C ALA A 11 16.13 37.47 -40.93
N THR A 12 17.09 38.08 -40.20
CA THR A 12 18.00 37.35 -39.30
C THR A 12 17.33 36.92 -38.02
N VAL A 13 16.37 37.70 -37.50
CA VAL A 13 15.60 37.38 -36.30
C VAL A 13 14.64 36.24 -36.56
N GLN A 14 13.97 36.24 -37.72
CA GLN A 14 13.08 35.14 -38.11
C GLN A 14 13.84 33.83 -38.34
N SER A 15 15.04 33.84 -38.93
CA SER A 15 15.85 32.66 -39.13
C SER A 15 16.31 32.05 -37.82
N ILE A 16 16.67 32.88 -36.83
CA ILE A 16 17.07 32.40 -35.49
C ILE A 16 15.86 31.80 -34.75
N ALA A 17 14.67 32.41 -34.86
CA ALA A 17 13.44 31.90 -34.25
C ALA A 17 13.07 30.52 -34.81
N ILE A 18 13.16 30.32 -36.14
CA ILE A 18 12.86 29.02 -36.78
C ILE A 18 13.88 27.95 -36.37
N VAL A 19 15.17 28.28 -36.29
CA VAL A 19 16.20 27.31 -35.86
C VAL A 19 16.03 26.92 -34.40
N VAL A 20 15.64 27.84 -33.52
CA VAL A 20 15.32 27.56 -32.10
C VAL A 20 14.06 26.68 -31.98
N GLU A 21 13.05 26.99 -32.77
CA GLU A 21 11.81 26.19 -32.75
C GLU A 21 11.97 24.75 -33.29
N ILE A 22 12.78 24.59 -34.34
CA ILE A 22 13.19 23.27 -34.87
C ILE A 22 14.05 22.52 -33.85
N GLY A 23 14.97 23.20 -33.15
CA GLY A 23 15.80 22.62 -32.08
C GLY A 23 14.96 22.16 -30.90
N ILE A 24 13.99 22.96 -30.45
CA ILE A 24 13.08 22.62 -29.33
C ILE A 24 12.16 21.47 -29.72
N ASN A 25 11.62 21.46 -30.95
CA ASN A 25 10.77 20.37 -31.41
C ASN A 25 11.55 19.06 -31.60
N ARG A 26 12.80 19.10 -32.02
CA ARG A 26 13.69 17.93 -32.15
C ARG A 26 14.03 17.33 -30.77
N VAL A 27 14.39 18.17 -29.79
CA VAL A 27 14.62 17.75 -28.41
C VAL A 27 13.34 17.21 -27.76
N ARG A 28 12.19 17.78 -28.12
CA ARG A 28 10.88 17.30 -27.62
C ARG A 28 10.47 15.97 -28.26
N CYS A 29 10.80 15.76 -29.55
CA CYS A 29 10.59 14.47 -30.21
C CYS A 29 11.57 13.40 -29.73
N GLU A 30 12.83 13.73 -29.49
CA GLU A 30 13.81 12.79 -28.93
C GLU A 30 13.50 12.44 -27.47
N SER A 31 13.03 13.40 -26.66
CA SER A 31 12.57 13.12 -25.29
C SER A 31 11.26 12.31 -25.26
N LEU A 32 10.36 12.48 -26.21
CA LEU A 32 9.15 11.68 -26.37
C LEU A 32 9.46 10.28 -26.90
N SER A 33 10.41 10.11 -27.84
CA SER A 33 10.84 8.80 -28.31
C SER A 33 11.65 8.04 -27.25
N LEU A 34 12.45 8.72 -26.44
CA LEU A 34 13.15 8.14 -25.27
C LEU A 34 12.17 7.77 -24.15
N ALA A 35 11.05 8.51 -23.97
CA ALA A 35 10.03 8.19 -23.01
C ALA A 35 9.17 6.97 -23.43
N VAL A 36 8.94 6.79 -24.73
CA VAL A 36 8.20 5.63 -25.27
C VAL A 36 9.03 4.34 -25.23
N ASN A 37 10.36 4.43 -25.36
CA ASN A 37 11.23 3.24 -25.32
C ASN A 37 11.66 2.80 -23.91
N LYS A 38 11.34 3.57 -22.85
CA LYS A 38 11.69 3.20 -21.46
C LYS A 38 10.70 2.24 -20.80
N THR A 39 9.54 1.97 -21.39
CA THR A 39 8.44 1.22 -20.77
C THR A 39 8.52 -0.29 -20.94
N ASP A 40 9.44 -0.83 -21.75
CA ASP A 40 9.55 -2.28 -22.00
C ASP A 40 10.65 -3.01 -21.19
N GLU A 41 11.54 -2.29 -20.53
CA GLU A 41 12.56 -2.92 -19.67
C GLU A 41 12.04 -3.12 -18.25
N SER A 42 12.05 -4.36 -17.76
CA SER A 42 11.71 -4.70 -16.37
C SER A 42 12.63 -3.97 -15.39
N TYR A 43 12.05 -3.46 -14.27
CA TYR A 43 12.83 -2.80 -13.24
C TYR A 43 13.75 -3.81 -12.54
N GLN A 44 15.04 -3.58 -12.64
CA GLN A 44 16.03 -4.42 -11.96
C GLN A 44 16.67 -3.66 -10.81
N PHE A 45 16.77 -4.34 -9.65
CA PHE A 45 17.47 -3.77 -8.52
C PHE A 45 18.94 -3.52 -8.84
N GLY A 46 19.31 -2.23 -8.85
CA GLY A 46 20.71 -1.82 -8.80
C GLY A 46 21.27 -1.96 -7.37
N TRP A 47 22.56 -1.72 -7.22
CA TRP A 47 23.22 -1.72 -5.89
C TRP A 47 22.55 -0.76 -4.90
N PHE A 48 22.10 0.40 -5.37
CA PHE A 48 21.43 1.41 -4.54
C PHE A 48 20.07 0.91 -4.00
N ASP A 49 19.31 0.18 -4.82
CA ASP A 49 18.03 -0.39 -4.41
C ASP A 49 18.22 -1.48 -3.34
N TRP A 50 19.29 -2.28 -3.45
CA TRP A 50 19.67 -3.21 -2.41
C TRP A 50 20.05 -2.52 -1.10
N VAL A 51 20.80 -1.41 -1.15
CA VAL A 51 21.05 -0.58 0.04
C VAL A 51 19.74 -0.07 0.63
N CYS A 52 18.84 0.46 -0.20
CA CYS A 52 17.54 0.95 0.23
C CYS A 52 16.67 -0.14 0.87
N LEU A 53 16.74 -1.40 0.40
CA LEU A 53 15.99 -2.50 0.98
C LEU A 53 16.43 -2.81 2.42
N TRP A 54 17.72 -2.71 2.71
CA TRP A 54 18.26 -3.03 4.03
C TRP A 54 18.42 -1.83 4.96
N TYR A 55 18.35 -0.63 4.43
CA TYR A 55 18.40 0.61 5.19
C TYR A 55 17.00 1.22 5.32
N PRO A 56 16.43 1.27 6.54
CA PRO A 56 15.01 1.62 6.76
C PRO A 56 14.51 2.88 6.04
N PRO A 57 15.25 4.01 6.01
CA PRO A 57 14.84 5.22 5.29
C PRO A 57 14.71 5.03 3.78
N GLY A 58 15.30 3.97 3.22
CA GLY A 58 15.30 3.71 1.78
C GLY A 58 14.00 3.12 1.20
N TRP A 59 13.11 2.59 2.03
CA TRP A 59 11.90 1.91 1.51
C TRP A 59 10.98 2.84 0.72
N LEU A 60 10.81 4.05 1.21
CA LEU A 60 10.02 5.05 0.49
C LEU A 60 10.67 5.44 -0.84
N ILE A 61 12.01 5.41 -0.91
CA ILE A 61 12.77 5.64 -2.15
C ILE A 61 12.46 4.53 -3.16
N LEU A 62 12.49 3.25 -2.74
CA LEU A 62 12.20 2.12 -3.61
C LEU A 62 10.83 2.25 -4.29
N PHE A 63 9.79 2.59 -3.52
CA PHE A 63 8.43 2.73 -4.04
C PHE A 63 8.33 3.85 -5.08
N ASN A 64 8.93 5.00 -4.78
CA ASN A 64 8.89 6.15 -5.67
C ASN A 64 9.74 5.94 -6.93
N ARG A 65 10.92 5.34 -6.82
CA ARG A 65 11.78 5.02 -7.97
C ARG A 65 11.11 4.03 -8.91
N HIS A 66 10.51 2.97 -8.37
CA HIS A 66 9.77 2.01 -9.17
C HIS A 66 8.60 2.67 -9.90
N TRP A 67 7.84 3.55 -9.21
CA TRP A 67 6.80 4.33 -9.86
C TRP A 67 7.34 5.18 -11.01
N GLN A 68 8.41 5.93 -10.77
CA GLN A 68 9.02 6.82 -11.77
C GLN A 68 9.63 6.07 -12.96
N HIS A 69 9.94 4.79 -12.79
CA HIS A 69 10.41 3.95 -13.89
C HIS A 69 9.30 3.64 -14.90
N TYR A 70 8.11 3.29 -14.43
CA TYR A 70 6.98 2.89 -15.27
C TYR A 70 5.98 4.02 -15.57
N LYS A 71 5.92 5.02 -14.73
CA LYS A 71 4.94 6.11 -14.83
C LYS A 71 5.66 7.46 -14.93
N SER A 72 5.18 8.30 -15.82
CA SER A 72 5.65 9.68 -15.87
C SER A 72 5.19 10.42 -14.61
N ASP A 73 6.14 10.91 -13.82
CA ASP A 73 5.88 11.68 -12.61
C ASP A 73 6.75 12.95 -12.60
N PRO A 74 6.32 14.01 -13.30
CA PRO A 74 7.11 15.26 -13.41
C PRO A 74 7.23 15.98 -12.06
N ASP A 75 6.32 15.73 -11.12
CA ASP A 75 6.35 16.30 -9.77
C ASP A 75 7.02 15.33 -8.75
N GLY A 76 7.54 14.18 -9.20
CA GLY A 76 8.23 13.19 -8.38
C GLY A 76 9.49 13.68 -7.71
N TRP A 77 10.07 12.86 -6.85
CA TRP A 77 11.33 13.15 -6.16
C TRP A 77 12.52 13.06 -7.13
N ASN A 78 13.53 13.89 -6.91
CA ASN A 78 14.79 13.83 -7.66
C ASN A 78 15.91 13.13 -6.87
N GLY A 79 17.05 12.89 -7.53
CA GLY A 79 18.17 12.15 -6.93
C GLY A 79 18.76 12.81 -5.67
N LEU A 80 18.85 14.14 -5.63
CA LEU A 80 19.35 14.87 -4.46
C LEU A 80 18.35 14.76 -3.29
N GLU A 81 17.05 14.88 -3.58
CA GLU A 81 16.01 14.72 -2.58
C GLU A 81 16.02 13.29 -2.00
N TYR A 82 16.28 12.26 -2.80
CA TYR A 82 16.47 10.88 -2.31
C TYR A 82 17.69 10.73 -1.40
N LEU A 83 18.81 11.35 -1.72
CA LEU A 83 19.98 11.31 -0.85
C LEU A 83 19.70 11.92 0.52
N LEU A 84 18.90 12.99 0.56
CA LEU A 84 18.48 13.62 1.81
C LEU A 84 17.60 12.70 2.67
N PHE A 85 16.82 11.78 2.08
CA PHE A 85 16.05 10.80 2.87
C PHE A 85 16.92 9.90 3.75
N LEU A 86 18.18 9.70 3.35
CA LEU A 86 19.10 8.77 4.00
C LEU A 86 19.84 9.38 5.21
N ILE A 87 19.65 10.67 5.48
CA ILE A 87 20.30 11.37 6.62
C ILE A 87 19.25 11.84 7.64
N PRO A 88 19.62 11.90 8.94
CA PRO A 88 18.72 12.37 9.99
C PRO A 88 18.21 13.79 9.70
N GLY A 89 16.88 13.98 9.76
CA GLY A 89 16.26 15.28 9.48
C GLY A 89 16.22 15.68 7.99
N GLY A 90 16.95 15.00 7.13
CA GLY A 90 17.09 15.37 5.72
C GLY A 90 15.78 15.26 4.94
N PHE A 91 14.86 14.39 5.33
CA PHE A 91 13.54 14.29 4.72
C PHE A 91 12.76 15.62 4.77
N TYR A 92 12.88 16.38 5.86
CA TYR A 92 12.22 17.69 5.98
C TYR A 92 12.83 18.71 5.02
N LEU A 93 14.15 18.66 4.85
CA LEU A 93 14.85 19.49 3.87
C LEU A 93 14.46 19.09 2.43
N ALA A 94 14.38 17.79 2.16
CA ALA A 94 13.91 17.28 0.87
C ALA A 94 12.47 17.74 0.57
N LEU A 95 11.57 17.72 1.55
CA LEU A 95 10.20 18.25 1.43
C LEU A 95 10.22 19.75 1.09
N LEU A 96 11.02 20.54 1.78
CA LEU A 96 11.15 21.98 1.52
C LEU A 96 11.70 22.23 0.10
N MET A 97 12.75 21.51 -0.28
CA MET A 97 13.35 21.63 -1.63
C MET A 97 12.34 21.26 -2.72
N ARG A 98 11.61 20.15 -2.54
CA ARG A 98 10.56 19.73 -3.47
C ARG A 98 9.45 20.78 -3.56
N TRP A 99 8.97 21.29 -2.43
CA TRP A 99 7.94 22.32 -2.40
C TRP A 99 8.38 23.59 -3.15
N LEU A 100 9.60 24.06 -2.93
CA LEU A 100 10.19 25.20 -3.66
C LEU A 100 10.32 24.90 -5.17
N ARG A 101 10.84 23.72 -5.52
CA ARG A 101 10.98 23.28 -6.92
C ARG A 101 9.64 23.20 -7.66
N LEU A 102 8.58 22.84 -6.95
CA LEU A 102 7.22 22.81 -7.48
C LEU A 102 6.53 24.19 -7.53
N GLY A 103 7.23 25.27 -7.21
CA GLY A 103 6.65 26.61 -7.19
C GLY A 103 5.67 26.82 -6.03
N CYS A 104 6.03 26.35 -4.84
CA CYS A 104 5.24 26.45 -3.59
C CYS A 104 3.83 25.84 -3.67
N ARG A 105 3.67 24.78 -4.47
CA ARG A 105 2.40 24.04 -4.60
C ARG A 105 2.55 22.57 -4.23
N SER A 106 1.44 21.93 -3.95
CA SER A 106 1.43 20.46 -3.80
C SER A 106 1.63 19.74 -5.14
N PRO A 107 2.15 18.50 -5.14
CA PRO A 107 2.23 17.67 -6.34
C PRO A 107 0.87 17.49 -7.02
N ARG A 108 0.86 17.49 -8.35
CA ARG A 108 -0.35 17.33 -9.15
C ARG A 108 -0.93 15.94 -9.00
N SER A 109 -2.26 15.83 -9.10
CA SER A 109 -2.93 14.54 -9.20
C SER A 109 -2.67 13.94 -10.56
N GLN A 110 -2.25 12.69 -10.58
CA GLN A 110 -2.33 11.87 -11.78
C GLN A 110 -3.68 11.14 -11.80
N SER A 111 -4.18 10.81 -12.99
CA SER A 111 -5.37 9.97 -13.13
C SER A 111 -5.08 8.60 -12.50
N SER A 112 -5.87 8.22 -11.50
CA SER A 112 -5.68 6.99 -10.74
C SER A 112 -6.78 6.00 -11.09
N GLN A 113 -6.54 5.23 -12.15
CA GLN A 113 -7.32 4.04 -12.45
C GLN A 113 -6.51 2.80 -11.99
N PRO A 114 -7.18 1.71 -11.56
CA PRO A 114 -6.51 0.45 -11.30
C PRO A 114 -5.75 -0.01 -12.56
N ASP A 115 -4.47 -0.34 -12.39
CA ASP A 115 -3.59 -0.79 -13.47
C ASP A 115 -3.06 -2.17 -13.13
N LEU A 116 -3.71 -3.22 -13.66
CA LEU A 116 -3.37 -4.61 -13.38
C LEU A 116 -1.94 -4.96 -13.79
N HIS A 117 -1.45 -4.38 -14.87
CA HIS A 117 -0.07 -4.63 -15.31
C HIS A 117 0.92 -4.03 -14.31
N TYR A 118 0.74 -2.77 -13.91
CA TYR A 118 1.60 -2.13 -12.92
C TYR A 118 1.52 -2.83 -11.54
N GLN A 119 0.34 -3.33 -11.15
CA GLN A 119 0.17 -4.11 -9.92
C GLN A 119 1.04 -5.38 -9.92
N GLN A 120 1.08 -6.09 -11.04
CA GLN A 120 1.91 -7.27 -11.20
C GLN A 120 3.40 -6.94 -11.13
N LEU A 121 3.83 -5.90 -11.85
CA LEU A 121 5.22 -5.42 -11.81
C LEU A 121 5.64 -5.01 -10.40
N PHE A 122 4.84 -4.20 -9.72
CA PHE A 122 5.14 -3.75 -8.35
C PHE A 122 5.17 -4.92 -7.36
N ARG A 123 4.23 -5.86 -7.48
CA ARG A 123 4.23 -7.09 -6.69
C ARG A 123 5.52 -7.89 -6.89
N ASP A 124 5.89 -8.15 -8.15
CA ASP A 124 6.95 -9.09 -8.49
C ASP A 124 8.34 -8.47 -8.28
N GLU A 125 8.51 -7.20 -8.60
CA GLU A 125 9.81 -6.52 -8.57
C GLU A 125 10.13 -5.85 -7.22
N ILE A 126 9.13 -5.37 -6.47
CA ILE A 126 9.33 -4.68 -5.18
C ILE A 126 8.83 -5.49 -4.00
N LEU A 127 7.54 -5.88 -4.01
CA LEU A 127 6.96 -6.51 -2.84
C LEU A 127 7.49 -7.93 -2.62
N THR A 128 7.80 -8.66 -3.67
CA THR A 128 8.35 -10.02 -3.58
C THR A 128 9.71 -10.06 -2.87
N PRO A 129 10.72 -9.27 -3.24
CA PRO A 129 11.97 -9.18 -2.47
C PRO A 129 11.76 -8.81 -1.00
N ILE A 130 10.84 -7.90 -0.70
CA ILE A 130 10.51 -7.52 0.67
C ILE A 130 9.87 -8.70 1.42
N ALA A 131 8.85 -9.33 0.85
CA ALA A 131 8.15 -10.44 1.48
C ALA A 131 9.06 -11.66 1.69
N THR A 132 9.85 -12.04 0.67
CA THR A 132 10.63 -13.29 0.70
C THR A 132 11.99 -13.13 1.37
N ARG A 133 12.71 -12.04 1.13
CA ARG A 133 14.08 -11.85 1.65
C ARG A 133 14.12 -11.10 2.97
N PHE A 134 13.28 -10.07 3.12
CA PHE A 134 13.26 -9.28 4.34
C PHE A 134 12.40 -9.95 5.41
N PHE A 135 11.13 -10.24 5.12
CA PHE A 135 10.20 -10.83 6.09
C PHE A 135 10.22 -12.36 6.11
N ARG A 136 10.82 -13.03 5.12
CA ARG A 136 10.80 -14.50 5.00
C ARG A 136 9.39 -15.05 5.18
N ALA A 137 8.44 -14.44 4.48
CA ALA A 137 7.04 -14.77 4.58
C ALA A 137 6.75 -16.15 4.00
N GLU A 138 6.01 -16.97 4.73
CA GLU A 138 5.69 -18.36 4.36
C GLU A 138 4.20 -18.63 4.52
N LEU A 139 3.64 -19.41 3.59
CA LEU A 139 2.25 -19.84 3.59
C LEU A 139 2.18 -21.34 3.91
N HIS A 140 1.39 -21.68 4.94
CA HIS A 140 1.18 -23.04 5.43
C HIS A 140 -0.26 -23.49 5.21
N GLN A 141 -0.50 -24.81 5.19
CA GLN A 141 -1.81 -25.44 5.02
C GLN A 141 -2.45 -25.05 3.66
N LEU A 142 -1.65 -25.18 2.58
CA LEU A 142 -2.05 -24.83 1.23
C LEU A 142 -3.24 -25.65 0.71
N GLU A 143 -3.47 -26.83 1.29
CA GLU A 143 -4.62 -27.71 1.02
C GLU A 143 -5.98 -27.05 1.33
N ASN A 144 -5.99 -26.02 2.16
CA ASN A 144 -7.19 -25.25 2.48
C ASN A 144 -7.52 -24.14 1.48
N LEU A 145 -6.62 -23.89 0.51
CA LEU A 145 -6.86 -22.89 -0.53
C LEU A 145 -7.95 -23.39 -1.50
N PRO A 146 -8.93 -22.56 -1.87
CA PRO A 146 -9.92 -22.93 -2.87
C PRO A 146 -9.31 -22.99 -4.27
N ASP A 147 -9.80 -23.89 -5.11
CA ASP A 147 -9.40 -24.00 -6.52
C ASP A 147 -9.79 -22.76 -7.33
N VAL A 148 -10.91 -22.13 -6.97
CA VAL A 148 -11.42 -20.93 -7.65
C VAL A 148 -11.10 -19.69 -6.81
N PRO A 149 -10.42 -18.69 -7.39
CA PRO A 149 -10.05 -17.46 -6.67
C PRO A 149 -11.25 -16.51 -6.51
N SER A 150 -12.23 -16.93 -5.71
CA SER A 150 -13.38 -16.12 -5.31
C SER A 150 -13.58 -16.32 -3.83
N ALA A 151 -12.98 -15.45 -3.02
CA ALA A 151 -13.06 -15.54 -1.58
C ALA A 151 -12.82 -14.18 -0.91
N ILE A 152 -13.39 -14.01 0.28
CA ILE A 152 -13.00 -12.95 1.21
C ILE A 152 -11.97 -13.55 2.15
N VAL A 153 -10.71 -13.18 1.99
CA VAL A 153 -9.63 -13.59 2.88
C VAL A 153 -9.62 -12.67 4.09
N THR A 154 -9.75 -13.26 5.28
CA THR A 154 -9.70 -12.53 6.54
C THR A 154 -8.40 -12.79 7.26
N LEU A 155 -7.73 -11.74 7.73
CA LEU A 155 -6.44 -11.80 8.41
C LEU A 155 -6.48 -11.05 9.72
N ASN A 156 -5.82 -11.58 10.76
CA ASN A 156 -5.62 -10.87 12.01
C ASN A 156 -4.56 -9.77 11.88
N HIS A 157 -4.79 -8.66 12.57
CA HIS A 157 -3.79 -7.60 12.73
C HIS A 157 -3.18 -7.63 14.13
N ALA A 158 -1.86 -7.54 14.21
CA ALA A 158 -1.15 -7.60 15.48
C ALA A 158 -0.46 -6.28 15.85
N GLY A 159 -1.17 -5.16 15.76
CA GLY A 159 -0.69 -3.88 16.25
C GLY A 159 -0.38 -2.83 15.19
N MET A 160 0.14 -1.70 15.65
CA MET A 160 0.22 -0.45 14.92
C MET A 160 1.41 -0.40 13.99
N CYS A 161 1.24 -0.88 12.78
CA CYS A 161 2.28 -0.84 11.76
C CYS A 161 1.69 -0.53 10.38
N PHE A 162 2.57 -0.20 9.46
CA PHE A 162 2.23 -0.30 8.05
C PHE A 162 1.82 -1.75 7.75
N PRO A 163 0.75 -2.01 6.98
CA PRO A 163 0.10 -3.32 6.87
C PRO A 163 0.91 -4.36 6.08
N TRP A 164 2.13 -4.63 6.52
CA TRP A 164 3.01 -5.60 5.88
C TRP A 164 2.51 -7.03 5.97
N ASP A 165 1.79 -7.37 7.02
CA ASP A 165 1.08 -8.63 7.16
C ASP A 165 0.10 -8.86 6.00
N PHE A 166 -0.62 -7.81 5.58
CA PHE A 166 -1.53 -7.84 4.43
C PHE A 166 -0.78 -7.92 3.10
N LEU A 167 0.18 -7.04 2.90
CA LEU A 167 0.88 -6.96 1.62
C LEU A 167 1.65 -8.25 1.34
N CYS A 168 2.33 -8.81 2.34
CA CYS A 168 3.05 -10.07 2.17
C CYS A 168 2.10 -11.25 1.88
N LEU A 169 0.93 -11.33 2.54
CA LEU A 169 -0.07 -12.35 2.20
C LEU A 169 -0.56 -12.19 0.76
N GLY A 170 -0.87 -10.97 0.34
CA GLY A 170 -1.27 -10.67 -1.05
C GLY A 170 -0.23 -11.10 -2.07
N VAL A 171 1.06 -10.87 -1.79
CA VAL A 171 2.18 -11.34 -2.62
C VAL A 171 2.20 -12.86 -2.72
N LEU A 172 2.13 -13.56 -1.58
CA LEU A 172 2.20 -15.03 -1.54
C LEU A 172 1.04 -15.68 -2.27
N LEU A 173 -0.18 -15.19 -2.10
CA LEU A 173 -1.36 -15.69 -2.81
C LEU A 173 -1.28 -15.38 -4.30
N GLY A 174 -0.85 -14.18 -4.67
CA GLY A 174 -0.66 -13.79 -6.06
C GLY A 174 0.38 -14.64 -6.79
N GLN A 175 1.48 -14.99 -6.12
CA GLN A 175 2.55 -15.81 -6.71
C GLN A 175 2.18 -17.30 -6.79
N LYS A 176 1.62 -17.86 -5.72
CA LYS A 176 1.33 -19.31 -5.65
C LYS A 176 0.15 -19.71 -6.54
N GLN A 177 -0.88 -18.87 -6.62
CA GLN A 177 -2.13 -19.20 -7.29
C GLN A 177 -2.41 -18.34 -8.52
N GLY A 178 -1.60 -17.30 -8.80
CA GLY A 178 -1.89 -16.34 -9.87
C GLY A 178 -3.15 -15.51 -9.59
N TRP A 179 -3.56 -15.38 -8.34
CA TRP A 179 -4.78 -14.68 -7.96
C TRP A 179 -4.63 -13.16 -8.05
N ASN A 180 -5.70 -12.50 -8.48
CA ASN A 180 -5.82 -11.04 -8.34
C ASN A 180 -6.30 -10.72 -6.91
N VAL A 181 -5.36 -10.34 -6.05
CA VAL A 181 -5.64 -10.02 -4.65
C VAL A 181 -5.81 -8.52 -4.50
N GLN A 182 -7.00 -8.11 -4.06
CA GLN A 182 -7.35 -6.71 -3.83
C GLN A 182 -7.47 -6.43 -2.33
N PRO A 183 -6.55 -5.64 -1.75
CA PRO A 183 -6.61 -5.27 -0.34
C PRO A 183 -7.69 -4.21 -0.10
N ILE A 184 -8.52 -4.45 0.91
CA ILE A 184 -9.47 -3.45 1.41
C ILE A 184 -8.73 -2.55 2.38
N ALA A 185 -8.72 -1.26 2.09
CA ALA A 185 -8.00 -0.27 2.86
C ALA A 185 -8.91 0.87 3.34
N HIS A 186 -8.57 1.40 4.52
CA HIS A 186 -9.25 2.56 5.08
C HIS A 186 -9.11 3.78 4.15
N PRO A 187 -10.14 4.63 3.99
CA PRO A 187 -10.11 5.83 3.14
C PRO A 187 -8.90 6.74 3.34
N ILE A 188 -8.31 6.76 4.53
CA ILE A 188 -7.11 7.54 4.84
C ILE A 188 -5.94 7.26 3.87
N PHE A 189 -5.81 6.02 3.38
CA PHE A 189 -4.74 5.66 2.42
C PHE A 189 -4.97 6.24 1.02
N PHE A 190 -6.15 6.73 0.74
CA PHE A 190 -6.51 7.33 -0.55
C PHE A 190 -6.53 8.87 -0.50
N ASP A 191 -7.02 9.43 0.61
CA ASP A 191 -7.44 10.83 0.66
C ASP A 191 -6.56 11.71 1.58
N HIS A 192 -5.67 11.10 2.39
CA HIS A 192 -4.89 11.87 3.35
C HIS A 192 -3.90 12.82 2.65
N PRO A 193 -3.95 14.14 2.92
CA PRO A 193 -3.18 15.14 2.17
C PRO A 193 -1.66 14.97 2.29
N TRP A 194 -1.16 14.36 3.37
CA TRP A 194 0.27 14.10 3.55
C TRP A 194 0.79 12.98 2.66
N LEU A 195 -0.04 12.00 2.26
CA LEU A 195 0.41 10.90 1.44
C LEU A 195 0.90 11.34 0.05
N VAL A 196 0.37 12.46 -0.48
CA VAL A 196 0.84 13.01 -1.76
C VAL A 196 2.29 13.51 -1.72
N TRP A 197 2.83 13.73 -0.52
CA TRP A 197 4.21 14.11 -0.30
C TRP A 197 5.15 12.92 -0.14
N TRP A 198 4.63 11.76 0.20
CA TRP A 198 5.42 10.54 0.44
C TRP A 198 5.43 9.62 -0.78
N VAL A 199 4.26 9.33 -1.33
CA VAL A 199 4.08 8.46 -2.49
C VAL A 199 3.35 9.23 -3.61
N PRO A 200 3.40 8.74 -4.85
CA PRO A 200 2.66 9.34 -5.96
C PRO A 200 1.17 9.39 -5.67
N ARG A 201 0.51 10.47 -6.05
CA ARG A 201 -0.92 10.62 -5.83
C ARG A 201 -1.69 9.60 -6.67
N GLY A 202 -2.66 8.91 -6.03
CA GLY A 202 -3.41 7.83 -6.69
C GLY A 202 -2.70 6.48 -6.69
N TRP A 203 -1.56 6.38 -6.03
CA TRP A 203 -0.77 5.15 -5.95
C TRP A 203 -1.57 3.97 -5.38
N ALA A 204 -2.34 4.18 -4.31
CA ALA A 204 -3.16 3.13 -3.70
C ALA A 204 -4.24 2.59 -4.65
N GLN A 205 -4.90 3.47 -5.43
CA GLN A 205 -5.88 3.06 -6.44
C GLN A 205 -5.22 2.31 -7.59
N THR A 206 -4.11 2.82 -8.09
CA THR A 206 -3.35 2.17 -9.18
C THR A 206 -2.90 0.77 -8.78
N LEU A 207 -2.56 0.55 -7.50
CA LEU A 207 -2.20 -0.76 -6.95
C LEU A 207 -3.41 -1.65 -6.62
N GLY A 208 -4.63 -1.27 -7.01
CA GLY A 208 -5.82 -2.09 -6.80
C GLY A 208 -6.38 -2.07 -5.38
N GLY A 209 -5.99 -1.10 -4.57
CA GLY A 209 -6.60 -0.90 -3.26
C GLY A 209 -8.09 -0.60 -3.39
N VAL A 210 -8.92 -1.33 -2.66
CA VAL A 210 -10.38 -1.12 -2.60
C VAL A 210 -10.70 -0.32 -1.35
N ARG A 211 -11.48 0.75 -1.52
CA ARG A 211 -11.95 1.52 -0.36
C ARG A 211 -12.87 0.68 0.51
N ALA A 212 -12.73 0.79 1.82
CA ALA A 212 -13.60 0.12 2.79
C ALA A 212 -15.00 0.76 2.83
N GLU A 213 -15.66 0.83 1.67
CA GLU A 213 -17.00 1.35 1.43
C GLU A 213 -17.85 0.27 0.77
N LYS A 214 -19.14 0.22 1.08
CA LYS A 214 -20.04 -0.86 0.62
C LYS A 214 -20.05 -1.02 -0.90
N GLU A 215 -20.19 0.08 -1.63
CA GLU A 215 -20.28 0.10 -3.10
C GLU A 215 -18.99 -0.39 -3.76
N SER A 216 -17.84 0.08 -3.26
CA SER A 216 -16.53 -0.35 -3.74
C SER A 216 -16.29 -1.85 -3.53
N PHE A 217 -16.78 -2.36 -2.40
CA PHE A 217 -16.67 -3.77 -2.04
C PHE A 217 -17.56 -4.66 -2.94
N GLU A 218 -18.81 -4.27 -3.16
CA GLU A 218 -19.73 -4.98 -4.06
C GLU A 218 -19.21 -4.99 -5.50
N HIS A 219 -18.66 -3.87 -5.96
CA HIS A 219 -18.04 -3.78 -7.28
C HIS A 219 -16.82 -4.72 -7.41
N ALA A 220 -15.94 -4.75 -6.41
CA ALA A 220 -14.79 -5.63 -6.42
C ALA A 220 -15.17 -7.13 -6.42
N LEU A 221 -16.22 -7.50 -5.68
CA LEU A 221 -16.74 -8.87 -5.68
C LEU A 221 -17.39 -9.30 -7.01
N SER A 222 -17.90 -8.34 -7.79
CA SER A 222 -18.48 -8.64 -9.09
C SER A 222 -17.43 -8.99 -10.16
N GLN A 223 -16.15 -8.68 -9.91
CA GLN A 223 -15.06 -9.02 -10.80
C GLN A 223 -14.69 -10.49 -10.67
N GLN A 224 -14.62 -11.19 -11.79
CA GLN A 224 -14.24 -12.61 -11.80
C GLN A 224 -12.80 -12.82 -11.32
N LYS A 225 -12.57 -13.92 -10.62
CA LYS A 225 -11.24 -14.33 -10.13
C LYS A 225 -10.57 -13.32 -9.18
N THR A 226 -11.37 -12.59 -8.41
CA THR A 226 -10.86 -11.61 -7.44
C THR A 226 -10.95 -12.16 -6.02
N VAL A 227 -9.86 -12.02 -5.30
CA VAL A 227 -9.77 -12.32 -3.87
C VAL A 227 -9.70 -11.01 -3.12
N LEU A 228 -10.66 -10.76 -2.24
CA LEU A 228 -10.66 -9.58 -1.37
C LEU A 228 -9.95 -9.90 -0.07
N LEU A 229 -8.94 -9.11 0.25
CA LEU A 229 -8.20 -9.24 1.49
C LEU A 229 -8.68 -8.19 2.49
N CYS A 230 -9.19 -8.62 3.65
CA CYS A 230 -9.71 -7.72 4.68
C CYS A 230 -9.18 -8.05 6.08
N ALA A 231 -9.08 -7.02 6.94
CA ALA A 231 -8.87 -7.17 8.36
C ALA A 231 -10.22 -7.02 9.09
N PRO A 232 -10.81 -8.08 9.58
CA PRO A 232 -12.10 -7.98 10.27
C PRO A 232 -12.03 -7.18 11.57
N GLU A 233 -10.86 -7.08 12.19
CA GLU A 233 -10.62 -6.21 13.35
C GLU A 233 -10.63 -4.71 12.99
N SER A 234 -10.41 -4.37 11.71
CA SER A 234 -10.34 -2.99 11.23
C SER A 234 -9.28 -2.17 12.03
N TRP A 235 -9.51 -0.88 12.26
CA TRP A 235 -8.63 -0.02 13.05
C TRP A 235 -8.43 -0.48 14.50
N ARG A 236 -9.34 -1.33 15.06
CA ARG A 236 -9.18 -1.88 16.41
C ARG A 236 -8.00 -2.83 16.50
N GLY A 237 -7.75 -3.62 15.45
CA GLY A 237 -6.57 -4.46 15.34
C GLY A 237 -5.28 -3.64 15.31
N LEU A 238 -5.26 -2.56 14.53
CA LEU A 238 -4.14 -1.62 14.48
C LEU A 238 -3.93 -0.86 15.80
N ALA A 239 -4.98 -0.65 16.58
CA ALA A 239 -4.92 0.08 17.85
C ALA A 239 -4.48 -0.79 19.05
N LYS A 240 -4.24 -2.09 18.86
CA LYS A 240 -3.76 -2.98 19.93
C LYS A 240 -2.36 -2.54 20.39
N GLY A 241 -2.17 -2.51 21.72
CA GLY A 241 -0.87 -2.33 22.30
C GLY A 241 -0.06 -3.64 22.31
N TRP A 242 1.22 -3.53 22.68
CA TRP A 242 2.12 -4.68 22.79
C TRP A 242 1.60 -5.80 23.71
N ARG A 243 0.85 -5.45 24.75
CA ARG A 243 0.29 -6.42 25.70
C ARG A 243 -0.79 -7.29 25.07
N ASP A 244 -1.62 -6.69 24.22
CA ASP A 244 -2.80 -7.29 23.61
C ASP A 244 -2.52 -7.84 22.20
N ARG A 245 -1.24 -7.98 21.81
CA ARG A 245 -0.83 -8.34 20.45
C ARG A 245 -1.35 -9.67 19.93
N TYR A 246 -1.66 -10.59 20.85
CA TYR A 246 -2.22 -11.91 20.53
C TYR A 246 -3.73 -12.00 20.74
N ASP A 247 -4.37 -10.96 21.28
CA ASP A 247 -5.80 -10.95 21.52
C ASP A 247 -6.52 -10.34 20.31
N LEU A 248 -7.38 -11.10 19.67
CA LEU A 248 -8.17 -10.61 18.54
C LEU A 248 -9.22 -9.61 19.04
N ALA A 249 -9.21 -8.41 18.50
CA ALA A 249 -10.24 -7.42 18.75
C ALA A 249 -11.58 -7.85 18.13
N THR A 250 -12.67 -7.21 18.55
CA THR A 250 -14.01 -7.47 18.01
C THR A 250 -14.03 -7.27 16.49
N PHE A 251 -14.57 -8.24 15.78
CA PHE A 251 -14.70 -8.20 14.33
C PHE A 251 -15.84 -7.30 13.89
N ASP A 252 -15.65 -6.57 12.80
CA ASP A 252 -16.71 -5.83 12.12
C ASP A 252 -17.55 -6.82 11.30
N PRO A 253 -18.87 -6.86 11.47
CA PRO A 253 -19.71 -7.87 10.82
C PRO A 253 -19.98 -7.60 9.33
N SER A 254 -19.50 -6.50 8.77
CA SER A 254 -19.81 -6.10 7.38
C SER A 254 -19.29 -7.11 6.35
N PHE A 255 -18.09 -7.65 6.53
CA PHE A 255 -17.56 -8.69 5.65
C PHE A 255 -18.40 -9.98 5.67
N MET A 256 -18.92 -10.35 6.85
CA MET A 256 -19.80 -11.52 7.01
C MET A 256 -21.12 -11.32 6.28
N ARG A 257 -21.73 -10.13 6.42
CA ARG A 257 -22.96 -9.77 5.70
C ARG A 257 -22.76 -9.80 4.19
N LEU A 258 -21.65 -9.26 3.71
CA LEU A 258 -21.31 -9.26 2.29
C LEU A 258 -21.10 -10.69 1.77
N SER A 259 -20.40 -11.54 2.53
CA SER A 259 -20.24 -12.95 2.19
C SER A 259 -21.59 -13.66 2.03
N VAL A 260 -22.54 -13.42 2.94
CA VAL A 260 -23.89 -14.01 2.86
C VAL A 260 -24.67 -13.47 1.66
N GLN A 261 -24.64 -12.16 1.42
CA GLN A 261 -25.36 -11.51 0.32
C GLN A 261 -24.85 -11.92 -1.06
N SER A 262 -23.53 -11.97 -1.23
CA SER A 262 -22.88 -12.28 -2.51
C SER A 262 -22.57 -13.77 -2.68
N GLN A 263 -22.84 -14.61 -1.68
CA GLN A 263 -22.51 -16.04 -1.64
C GLN A 263 -21.01 -16.31 -1.92
N VAL A 264 -20.13 -15.42 -1.43
CA VAL A 264 -18.68 -15.54 -1.56
C VAL A 264 -18.13 -16.13 -0.27
N PRO A 265 -17.33 -17.22 -0.33
CA PRO A 265 -16.78 -17.85 0.85
C PRO A 265 -15.77 -17.00 1.60
N ILE A 266 -15.62 -17.27 2.89
CA ILE A 266 -14.60 -16.67 3.74
C ILE A 266 -13.46 -17.66 3.90
N LEU A 267 -12.23 -17.19 3.65
CA LEU A 267 -10.99 -17.92 3.89
C LEU A 267 -10.26 -17.28 5.06
N PRO A 268 -10.35 -17.83 6.27
CA PRO A 268 -9.62 -17.29 7.41
C PRO A 268 -8.13 -17.63 7.29
N VAL A 269 -7.27 -16.64 7.58
CA VAL A 269 -5.81 -16.81 7.63
C VAL A 269 -5.31 -16.21 8.93
N ILE A 270 -4.42 -16.93 9.61
CA ILE A 270 -3.77 -16.46 10.84
C ILE A 270 -2.33 -16.13 10.52
N CYS A 271 -1.91 -14.91 10.81
CA CYS A 271 -0.54 -14.47 10.70
C CYS A 271 0.14 -14.49 12.07
N LEU A 272 1.27 -15.18 12.14
CA LEU A 272 2.21 -15.11 13.26
C LEU A 272 3.47 -14.37 12.82
N GLY A 273 4.05 -13.58 13.72
CA GLY A 273 5.23 -12.76 13.47
C GLY A 273 4.89 -11.30 13.20
N SER A 274 3.64 -10.98 12.81
CA SER A 274 3.20 -9.60 12.60
C SER A 274 3.25 -8.77 13.89
N GLU A 275 3.14 -9.37 15.03
CA GLU A 275 3.26 -8.77 16.36
C GLU A 275 4.64 -8.15 16.63
N TYR A 276 5.67 -8.59 15.93
CA TYR A 276 7.05 -8.07 16.07
C TYR A 276 7.42 -7.02 15.01
N LEU A 277 6.51 -6.67 14.11
CA LEU A 277 6.75 -5.62 13.10
C LEU A 277 7.03 -4.27 13.74
N HIS A 278 6.29 -3.93 14.80
CA HIS A 278 6.49 -2.74 15.63
C HIS A 278 6.35 -3.09 17.11
N PRO A 279 7.41 -3.65 17.72
CA PRO A 279 7.37 -4.06 19.12
C PRO A 279 7.22 -2.86 20.07
N TRP A 280 6.73 -3.14 21.27
CA TRP A 280 6.56 -2.19 22.38
C TRP A 280 5.69 -0.96 22.06
N THR A 281 4.82 -1.07 21.08
CA THR A 281 3.87 0.00 20.75
C THR A 281 2.76 0.08 21.78
N HIS A 282 2.36 1.32 22.08
CA HIS A 282 1.22 1.62 22.94
C HIS A 282 0.31 2.64 22.24
N ASN A 283 -1.00 2.42 22.29
CA ASN A 283 -1.95 3.38 21.75
C ASN A 283 -2.33 4.42 22.81
N SER A 284 -1.91 5.68 22.62
CA SER A 284 -2.32 6.79 23.47
C SER A 284 -3.71 7.30 23.11
N LYS A 285 -4.74 6.76 23.77
CA LYS A 285 -6.14 7.19 23.57
C LYS A 285 -6.35 8.70 23.85
N ARG A 286 -5.52 9.31 24.72
CA ARG A 286 -5.59 10.76 25.04
C ARG A 286 -5.10 11.60 23.86
N LEU A 287 -3.91 11.28 23.32
CA LEU A 287 -3.34 11.98 22.17
C LEU A 287 -4.16 11.74 20.91
N ALA A 288 -4.64 10.50 20.67
CA ALA A 288 -5.53 10.20 19.56
C ALA A 288 -6.79 11.09 19.57
N ARG A 289 -7.46 11.22 20.72
CA ARG A 289 -8.64 12.10 20.85
C ARG A 289 -8.29 13.58 20.65
N TRP A 290 -7.18 14.05 21.21
CA TRP A 290 -6.75 15.44 21.07
C TRP A 290 -6.43 15.80 19.61
N LEU A 291 -5.78 14.89 18.89
CA LEU A 291 -5.43 15.03 17.45
C LEU A 291 -6.56 14.65 16.51
N LYS A 292 -7.73 14.23 17.04
CA LYS A 292 -8.87 13.70 16.24
C LYS A 292 -8.48 12.56 15.30
N MET A 293 -7.55 11.72 15.73
CA MET A 293 -7.10 10.54 15.01
C MET A 293 -7.73 9.27 15.59
N PRO A 294 -7.96 8.21 14.79
CA PRO A 294 -8.50 6.94 15.28
C PRO A 294 -7.56 6.24 16.26
N LEU A 295 -6.26 6.46 16.11
CA LEU A 295 -5.20 5.91 16.96
C LEU A 295 -3.99 6.85 16.96
N PHE A 296 -3.20 6.80 18.03
CA PHE A 296 -1.92 7.50 18.10
C PHE A 296 -0.87 6.56 18.69
N PRO A 297 0.03 6.00 17.84
CA PRO A 297 1.04 5.06 18.28
C PRO A 297 2.16 5.79 19.03
N ILE A 298 2.51 5.28 20.20
CA ILE A 298 3.73 5.62 20.91
C ILE A 298 4.59 4.36 20.92
N SER A 299 5.80 4.48 20.41
CA SER A 299 6.79 3.41 20.35
C SER A 299 8.18 3.99 20.64
N PRO A 300 9.13 3.21 21.17
CA PRO A 300 10.53 3.63 21.24
C PRO A 300 11.11 4.06 19.88
N LEU A 301 10.53 3.54 18.79
CA LEU A 301 10.90 3.92 17.42
C LEU A 301 10.37 5.29 17.00
N LEU A 302 9.47 5.92 17.78
CA LEU A 302 8.88 7.22 17.44
C LEU A 302 9.95 8.29 17.19
N PHE A 303 11.01 8.30 18.01
CA PHE A 303 12.12 9.22 17.84
C PHE A 303 12.86 8.99 16.51
N MET A 304 13.03 7.73 16.11
CA MET A 304 13.63 7.39 14.81
C MET A 304 12.72 7.84 13.65
N PHE A 305 11.40 7.68 13.76
CA PHE A 305 10.46 8.20 12.76
C PHE A 305 10.46 9.74 12.66
N LEU A 306 10.74 10.45 13.75
CA LEU A 306 10.91 11.90 13.71
C LEU A 306 12.20 12.31 12.99
N LEU A 307 13.29 11.57 13.19
CA LEU A 307 14.55 11.81 12.48
C LEU A 307 14.50 11.38 11.02
N PHE A 308 13.80 10.29 10.74
CA PHE A 308 13.66 9.69 9.41
C PHE A 308 12.19 9.43 9.07
N PRO A 309 11.41 10.46 8.73
CA PRO A 309 10.00 10.25 8.35
C PRO A 309 9.81 9.30 7.16
N SER A 310 10.81 9.19 6.28
CA SER A 310 10.84 8.23 5.17
C SER A 310 10.76 6.76 5.61
N MET A 311 11.01 6.46 6.89
CA MET A 311 10.79 5.14 7.48
C MET A 311 9.31 4.79 7.70
N GLY A 312 8.36 5.67 7.38
CA GLY A 312 6.94 5.46 7.70
C GLY A 312 6.33 4.16 7.16
N ALA A 313 6.90 3.61 6.08
CA ALA A 313 6.52 2.31 5.55
C ALA A 313 7.39 1.14 6.06
N TRP A 314 8.43 1.42 6.87
CA TRP A 314 9.35 0.40 7.34
C TRP A 314 8.80 -0.33 8.59
N ALA A 315 9.19 -1.59 8.74
CA ALA A 315 8.92 -2.39 9.93
C ALA A 315 10.15 -3.19 10.35
N MET A 316 10.17 -3.66 11.59
CA MET A 316 11.23 -4.55 12.09
C MET A 316 11.24 -5.85 11.29
N ARG A 317 12.43 -6.38 11.04
CA ARG A 317 12.59 -7.66 10.36
C ARG A 317 12.06 -8.79 11.25
N THR A 318 11.07 -9.51 10.75
CA THR A 318 10.48 -10.68 11.42
C THR A 318 10.10 -11.73 10.37
N ARG A 319 9.92 -12.98 10.79
CA ARG A 319 9.41 -14.04 9.91
C ARG A 319 7.88 -14.05 10.00
N LEU A 320 7.21 -13.83 8.88
CA LEU A 320 5.76 -13.87 8.80
C LEU A 320 5.30 -15.27 8.38
N ARG A 321 4.53 -15.93 9.23
CA ARG A 321 3.97 -17.27 8.96
C ARG A 321 2.45 -17.17 8.86
N TYR A 322 1.92 -17.54 7.72
CA TYR A 322 0.49 -17.50 7.43
C TYR A 322 -0.08 -18.92 7.45
N HIS A 323 -1.04 -19.15 8.31
CA HIS A 323 -1.73 -20.42 8.47
C HIS A 323 -3.13 -20.33 7.89
N VAL A 324 -3.33 -20.95 6.72
CA VAL A 324 -4.62 -20.95 6.01
C VAL A 324 -5.57 -21.91 6.71
N GLN A 325 -6.74 -21.41 7.13
CA GLN A 325 -7.74 -22.20 7.80
C GLN A 325 -8.76 -22.76 6.80
N PRO A 326 -9.55 -23.78 7.16
CA PRO A 326 -10.60 -24.31 6.29
C PRO A 326 -11.59 -23.23 5.85
N ILE A 327 -11.96 -23.27 4.57
CA ILE A 327 -12.88 -22.30 3.96
C ILE A 327 -14.28 -22.41 4.61
N GLN A 328 -14.90 -21.27 4.84
CA GLN A 328 -16.22 -21.17 5.45
C GLN A 328 -17.27 -20.64 4.46
N HIS A 329 -18.49 -21.17 4.57
CA HIS A 329 -19.64 -20.78 3.74
C HIS A 329 -20.77 -20.21 4.63
N PRO A 330 -20.72 -18.94 5.05
CA PRO A 330 -21.64 -18.37 6.02
C PRO A 330 -23.13 -18.47 5.60
N TRP A 331 -23.42 -18.34 4.30
CA TRP A 331 -24.80 -18.46 3.79
C TRP A 331 -25.43 -19.84 3.99
N LYS A 332 -24.63 -20.92 4.03
CA LYS A 332 -25.14 -22.27 4.31
C LYS A 332 -25.62 -22.41 5.76
N ARG A 333 -24.97 -21.71 6.70
CA ARG A 333 -25.37 -21.66 8.12
C ARG A 333 -26.59 -20.76 8.33
N SER A 334 -26.76 -19.72 7.49
CA SER A 334 -27.87 -18.76 7.56
C SER A 334 -29.24 -19.38 7.29
N SER A 335 -29.30 -20.38 6.43
CA SER A 335 -30.56 -21.07 6.08
C SER A 335 -31.17 -21.88 7.24
N LEU A 336 -30.41 -22.16 8.28
CA LEU A 336 -30.82 -23.03 9.40
C LEU A 336 -31.51 -22.28 10.55
N GLN A 337 -31.48 -20.95 10.61
CA GLN A 337 -32.04 -20.15 11.69
C GLN A 337 -33.06 -19.12 11.18
N LYS A 338 -34.29 -19.53 11.03
CA LYS A 338 -35.39 -18.75 10.42
C LYS A 338 -35.87 -17.51 11.21
N ASN A 339 -35.54 -17.37 12.49
CA ASN A 339 -36.12 -16.35 13.38
C ASN A 339 -35.18 -15.20 13.79
N GLU A 340 -33.97 -15.12 13.25
CA GLU A 340 -32.97 -14.09 13.61
C GLU A 340 -32.91 -13.01 12.54
N SER A 341 -32.74 -11.72 12.96
CA SER A 341 -32.51 -10.66 11.99
C SER A 341 -31.16 -10.85 11.29
N ALA A 342 -31.07 -10.50 10.00
CA ALA A 342 -29.83 -10.61 9.22
C ALA A 342 -28.64 -9.87 9.86
N ARG A 343 -28.93 -8.78 10.58
CA ARG A 343 -27.93 -8.00 11.32
C ARG A 343 -27.39 -8.80 12.52
N SER A 344 -28.28 -9.33 13.36
CA SER A 344 -27.92 -10.13 14.55
C SER A 344 -27.12 -11.37 14.14
N GLN A 345 -27.57 -12.05 13.10
CA GLN A 345 -26.89 -13.22 12.55
C GLN A 345 -25.46 -12.90 12.07
N SER A 346 -25.25 -11.77 11.36
CA SER A 346 -23.93 -11.37 10.91
C SER A 346 -22.98 -11.07 12.08
N TYR A 347 -23.48 -10.47 13.16
CA TYR A 347 -22.69 -10.24 14.38
C TYR A 347 -22.30 -11.55 15.06
N ARG A 348 -23.23 -12.47 15.22
CA ARG A 348 -22.98 -13.78 15.82
C ARG A 348 -21.97 -14.59 15.02
N GLN A 349 -22.14 -14.68 13.71
CA GLN A 349 -21.21 -15.41 12.84
C GLN A 349 -19.81 -14.79 12.82
N ALA A 350 -19.71 -13.46 12.89
CA ALA A 350 -18.41 -12.75 12.98
C ALA A 350 -17.72 -13.06 14.32
N GLU A 351 -18.47 -13.15 15.43
CA GLU A 351 -17.94 -13.49 16.74
C GLU A 351 -17.55 -14.98 16.83
N GLU A 352 -18.33 -15.88 16.23
CA GLU A 352 -17.98 -17.30 16.11
C GLU A 352 -16.65 -17.46 15.36
N LEU A 353 -16.49 -16.79 14.20
CA LEU A 353 -15.24 -16.81 13.45
C LEU A 353 -14.07 -16.23 14.26
N ARG A 354 -14.29 -15.12 14.97
CA ARG A 354 -13.26 -14.52 15.84
C ARG A 354 -12.81 -15.51 16.92
N ALA A 355 -13.75 -16.19 17.57
CA ALA A 355 -13.44 -17.17 18.61
C ALA A 355 -12.68 -18.40 18.05
N GLU A 356 -13.06 -18.88 16.85
CA GLU A 356 -12.34 -19.96 16.15
C GLU A 356 -10.90 -19.53 15.80
N MET A 357 -10.74 -18.33 15.24
CA MET A 357 -9.41 -17.79 14.91
C MET A 357 -8.55 -17.53 16.16
N GLN A 358 -9.15 -17.06 17.27
CA GLN A 358 -8.45 -16.87 18.53
C GLN A 358 -7.93 -18.20 19.08
N LYS A 359 -8.78 -19.21 19.12
CA LYS A 359 -8.40 -20.56 19.59
C LYS A 359 -7.24 -21.13 18.78
N GLU A 360 -7.27 -20.95 17.46
CA GLU A 360 -6.19 -21.43 16.59
C GLU A 360 -4.92 -20.60 16.74
N LEU A 361 -5.03 -19.29 16.90
CA LEU A 361 -3.90 -18.42 17.21
C LEU A 361 -3.18 -18.84 18.50
N ASP A 362 -3.97 -19.14 19.54
CA ASP A 362 -3.44 -19.62 20.84
C ASP A 362 -2.75 -20.97 20.68
N ARG A 363 -3.31 -21.87 19.86
CA ARG A 363 -2.70 -23.20 19.55
C ARG A 363 -1.38 -23.05 18.79
N LEU A 364 -1.31 -22.16 17.81
CA LEU A 364 -0.12 -21.96 16.97
C LEU A 364 1.01 -21.22 17.71
N ARG A 365 0.67 -20.48 18.75
CA ARG A 365 1.61 -19.73 19.57
C ARG A 365 2.35 -20.65 20.58
N ASN A 366 1.66 -21.67 21.12
CA ASN A 366 2.20 -22.63 22.08
C ASN A 366 2.98 -23.75 21.38
#